data_15c7e0e7f4693cc4f448d87060c11030
#
_entry.id   15c7e0e7f4693cc4f448d87060c11030
#
_cell.length_a   1.000
_cell.length_b   1.000
_cell.length_c   1.000
_cell.angle_alpha   90.00
_cell.angle_beta   90.00
_cell.angle_gamma   90.00
#
_symmetry.space_group_name_H-M   'P 1'
#
loop_
_entity.id
_entity.type
_entity.pdbx_description
1 polymer ?
#
loop_
_entity_poly.entity_id
_entity_poly.type
_entity_poly.pdbx_seq_one_letter_code
_entity_poly.pdbx_strand_id
1 'polypeptide(L)'
;MQLVRNQDRKFSSVEADCFSCGYEAAKYLYKKGCTKIGFINGSTEFTPYAERYRGYHKAMKELSLKEYQVESGLPRGNYFKDGYKGVERLKEAFDDVDGIMVAADMQGIGVLRALKESGKKVPEEVKVISLTGHAIGGMLETAMTSMELPGREMGQRAADMILEDIEAADDEKPSVQHMVFGTKAD
;
A
#
# COMPACT_ATOMS: atom_id res chain seq x y z
N MET A 1 11.16 16.27 13.53
CA MET A 1 10.73 15.81 12.19
C MET A 1 10.04 14.46 12.31
N GLN A 2 9.05 14.19 11.46
CA GLN A 2 8.35 12.88 11.37
C GLN A 2 8.53 12.29 9.98
N LEU A 3 8.83 10.99 9.90
CA LEU A 3 8.98 10.27 8.64
C LEU A 3 7.84 9.24 8.52
N VAL A 4 7.16 9.22 7.35
CA VAL A 4 6.07 8.29 6.99
C VAL A 4 4.74 8.53 7.71
N ARG A 5 4.73 9.13 8.89
CA ARG A 5 3.51 9.45 9.65
C ARG A 5 3.51 10.89 10.10
N ASN A 6 2.47 11.62 9.77
CA ASN A 6 2.20 12.92 10.38
C ASN A 6 0.97 12.83 11.28
N GLN A 7 1.20 12.64 12.57
CA GLN A 7 0.16 12.69 13.60
C GLN A 7 0.08 14.06 14.28
N ASP A 8 1.15 14.87 14.18
CA ASP A 8 1.19 16.22 14.73
C ASP A 8 1.81 17.18 13.71
N ARG A 9 0.97 18.07 13.17
CA ARG A 9 1.39 19.09 12.19
C ARG A 9 2.32 20.17 12.75
N LYS A 10 2.66 20.10 14.04
CA LYS A 10 3.67 20.99 14.66
C LYS A 10 5.11 20.65 14.26
N PHE A 11 5.33 19.48 13.66
CA PHE A 11 6.65 19.04 13.23
C PHE A 11 6.69 18.88 11.72
N SER A 12 7.85 19.20 11.15
CA SER A 12 8.12 18.90 9.75
C SER A 12 7.95 17.41 9.44
N SER A 13 7.42 17.06 8.28
CA SER A 13 7.19 15.67 7.90
C SER A 13 7.53 15.40 6.45
N VAL A 14 7.94 14.15 6.20
CA VAL A 14 8.11 13.56 4.88
C VAL A 14 7.25 12.30 4.82
N GLU A 15 6.29 12.28 3.90
CA GLU A 15 5.24 11.25 3.82
C GLU A 15 5.08 10.73 2.39
N ALA A 16 4.61 9.48 2.26
CA ALA A 16 4.12 8.97 0.99
C ALA A 16 2.63 9.29 0.83
N ASP A 17 2.20 9.55 -0.42
CA ASP A 17 0.78 9.71 -0.76
C ASP A 17 0.06 8.35 -0.71
N CYS A 18 -0.29 7.95 0.50
CA CYS A 18 -0.97 6.68 0.73
C CYS A 18 -2.38 6.65 0.13
N PHE A 19 -3.06 7.79 0.04
CA PHE A 19 -4.37 7.87 -0.60
C PHE A 19 -4.27 7.58 -2.10
N SER A 20 -3.41 8.31 -2.82
CA SER A 20 -3.20 8.08 -4.25
C SER A 20 -2.65 6.68 -4.52
N CYS A 21 -1.81 6.13 -3.64
CA CYS A 21 -1.32 4.77 -3.74
C CYS A 21 -2.47 3.74 -3.79
N GLY A 22 -3.42 3.80 -2.85
CA GLY A 22 -4.59 2.91 -2.84
C GLY A 22 -5.53 3.13 -4.02
N TYR A 23 -5.74 4.38 -4.41
CA TYR A 23 -6.58 4.76 -5.54
C TYR A 23 -6.03 4.25 -6.88
N GLU A 24 -4.76 4.54 -7.16
CA GLU A 24 -4.13 4.16 -8.43
C GLU A 24 -3.93 2.65 -8.55
N ALA A 25 -3.63 1.94 -7.46
CA ALA A 25 -3.54 0.48 -7.46
C ALA A 25 -4.87 -0.18 -7.86
N ALA A 26 -5.98 0.28 -7.30
CA ALA A 26 -7.31 -0.20 -7.67
C ALA A 26 -7.65 0.10 -9.14
N LYS A 27 -7.38 1.31 -9.60
CA LYS A 27 -7.56 1.72 -11.01
C LYS A 27 -6.66 0.91 -11.95
N TYR A 28 -5.44 0.59 -11.53
CA TYR A 28 -4.53 -0.27 -12.30
C TYR A 28 -5.12 -1.67 -12.49
N LEU A 29 -5.57 -2.32 -11.41
CA LEU A 29 -6.22 -3.64 -11.52
C LEU A 29 -7.44 -3.61 -12.43
N TYR A 30 -8.28 -2.58 -12.32
CA TYR A 30 -9.44 -2.40 -13.21
C TYR A 30 -9.02 -2.27 -14.68
N LYS A 31 -8.00 -1.46 -14.99
CA LYS A 31 -7.43 -1.33 -16.36
C LYS A 31 -6.89 -2.66 -16.88
N LYS A 32 -6.46 -3.56 -15.98
CA LYS A 32 -6.04 -4.93 -16.35
C LYS A 32 -7.18 -5.92 -16.43
N GLY A 33 -8.43 -5.47 -16.36
CA GLY A 33 -9.64 -6.26 -16.55
C GLY A 33 -10.26 -6.83 -15.27
N CYS A 34 -9.73 -6.49 -14.09
CA CYS A 34 -10.31 -6.94 -12.82
C CYS A 34 -11.59 -6.17 -12.50
N THR A 35 -12.61 -6.88 -12.05
CA THR A 35 -13.91 -6.33 -11.63
C THR A 35 -14.34 -6.77 -10.24
N LYS A 36 -13.69 -7.76 -9.66
CA LYS A 36 -13.90 -8.27 -8.31
C LYS A 36 -12.61 -8.07 -7.51
N ILE A 37 -12.37 -6.82 -7.12
CA ILE A 37 -11.11 -6.38 -6.48
C ILE A 37 -11.27 -6.35 -4.97
N GLY A 38 -10.57 -7.23 -4.28
CA GLY A 38 -10.50 -7.26 -2.82
C GLY A 38 -9.22 -6.61 -2.28
N PHE A 39 -9.27 -6.09 -1.05
CA PHE A 39 -8.13 -5.46 -0.42
C PHE A 39 -7.81 -6.10 0.94
N ILE A 40 -6.64 -6.75 1.07
CA ILE A 40 -6.10 -7.22 2.34
C ILE A 40 -5.22 -6.11 2.90
N ASN A 41 -5.77 -5.33 3.82
CA ASN A 41 -5.14 -4.12 4.38
C ASN A 41 -4.56 -4.38 5.79
N GLY A 42 -3.86 -3.39 6.35
CA GLY A 42 -3.59 -3.31 7.78
C GLY A 42 -4.73 -2.65 8.55
N SER A 43 -4.56 -2.52 9.87
CA SER A 43 -5.55 -1.85 10.72
C SER A 43 -5.70 -0.37 10.35
N THR A 44 -6.94 0.03 10.09
CA THR A 44 -7.30 1.41 9.75
C THR A 44 -7.17 2.39 10.91
N GLU A 45 -6.86 1.94 12.12
CA GLU A 45 -6.40 2.79 13.23
C GLU A 45 -5.08 3.51 12.89
N PHE A 46 -4.29 2.97 11.95
CA PHE A 46 -3.03 3.57 11.52
C PHE A 46 -3.21 4.35 10.23
N THR A 47 -2.83 5.62 10.24
CA THR A 47 -3.02 6.58 9.13
C THR A 47 -2.65 6.03 7.74
N PRO A 48 -1.50 5.38 7.50
CA PRO A 48 -1.17 4.87 6.17
C PRO A 48 -2.18 3.87 5.62
N TYR A 49 -2.70 2.99 6.47
CA TYR A 49 -3.70 1.99 6.04
C TYR A 49 -5.09 2.62 5.87
N ALA A 50 -5.47 3.57 6.73
CA ALA A 50 -6.70 4.34 6.57
C ALA A 50 -6.71 5.12 5.25
N GLU A 51 -5.62 5.83 4.92
CA GLU A 51 -5.53 6.60 3.68
C GLU A 51 -5.54 5.70 2.43
N ARG A 52 -4.84 4.55 2.46
CA ARG A 52 -4.89 3.57 1.37
C ARG A 52 -6.31 3.02 1.17
N TYR A 53 -7.01 2.74 2.26
CA TYR A 53 -8.41 2.31 2.18
C TYR A 53 -9.31 3.41 1.60
N ARG A 54 -9.15 4.66 2.02
CA ARG A 54 -9.92 5.78 1.46
C ARG A 54 -9.70 5.93 -0.05
N GLY A 55 -8.47 5.74 -0.52
CA GLY A 55 -8.13 5.73 -1.94
C GLY A 55 -8.83 4.58 -2.69
N TYR A 56 -8.71 3.36 -2.16
CA TYR A 56 -9.40 2.18 -2.70
C TYR A 56 -10.92 2.39 -2.73
N HIS A 57 -11.54 2.82 -1.64
CA HIS A 57 -12.97 3.12 -1.53
C HIS A 57 -13.42 4.10 -2.63
N LYS A 58 -12.68 5.21 -2.79
CA LYS A 58 -12.98 6.19 -3.84
C LYS A 58 -12.95 5.55 -5.23
N ALA A 59 -11.92 4.76 -5.54
CA ALA A 59 -11.80 4.08 -6.83
C ALA A 59 -12.97 3.12 -7.06
N MET A 60 -13.32 2.28 -6.07
CA MET A 60 -14.45 1.34 -6.20
C MET A 60 -15.77 2.07 -6.46
N LYS A 61 -16.01 3.17 -5.75
CA LYS A 61 -17.21 4.00 -5.94
C LYS A 61 -17.27 4.60 -7.35
N GLU A 62 -16.18 5.17 -7.84
CA GLU A 62 -16.12 5.77 -9.19
C GLU A 62 -16.30 4.72 -10.29
N LEU A 63 -15.81 3.50 -10.08
CA LEU A 63 -15.92 2.38 -11.01
C LEU A 63 -17.26 1.62 -10.90
N SER A 64 -18.10 1.97 -9.92
CA SER A 64 -19.34 1.25 -9.58
C SER A 64 -19.10 -0.23 -9.28
N LEU A 65 -17.96 -0.54 -8.64
CA LEU A 65 -17.61 -1.90 -8.23
C LEU A 65 -17.94 -2.12 -6.75
N LYS A 66 -18.22 -3.38 -6.40
CA LYS A 66 -18.34 -3.81 -5.01
C LYS A 66 -16.99 -3.68 -4.32
N GLU A 67 -16.97 -3.03 -3.16
CA GLU A 67 -15.78 -2.98 -2.32
C GLU A 67 -15.82 -4.08 -1.25
N TYR A 68 -14.65 -4.59 -0.91
CA TYR A 68 -14.48 -5.46 0.24
C TYR A 68 -13.04 -5.40 0.76
N GLN A 69 -12.89 -5.03 2.03
CA GLN A 69 -11.62 -5.02 2.72
C GLN A 69 -11.58 -6.12 3.78
N VAL A 70 -10.48 -6.84 3.80
CA VAL A 70 -10.09 -7.71 4.91
C VAL A 70 -9.07 -6.95 5.75
N GLU A 71 -9.44 -6.55 6.94
CA GLU A 71 -8.49 -5.95 7.88
C GLU A 71 -7.64 -7.04 8.53
N SER A 72 -6.32 -6.87 8.50
CA SER A 72 -5.34 -7.78 9.07
C SER A 72 -4.73 -7.21 10.36
N GLY A 73 -3.92 -8.01 11.06
CA GLY A 73 -3.26 -7.57 12.28
C GLY A 73 -2.12 -6.56 12.10
N LEU A 74 -1.85 -6.09 10.87
CA LEU A 74 -0.77 -5.14 10.62
C LEU A 74 -0.99 -3.78 11.30
N PRO A 75 0.09 -3.14 11.78
CA PRO A 75 1.52 -3.50 11.63
C PRO A 75 2.06 -4.51 12.64
N ARG A 76 1.24 -5.06 13.50
CA ARG A 76 1.64 -5.96 14.61
C ARG A 76 1.44 -7.45 14.29
N GLY A 77 0.76 -7.76 13.18
CA GLY A 77 0.45 -9.12 12.77
C GLY A 77 1.61 -9.86 12.08
N ASN A 78 1.32 -11.09 11.68
CA ASN A 78 2.21 -11.87 10.82
C ASN A 78 1.84 -11.63 9.36
N TYR A 79 2.64 -10.82 8.68
CA TYR A 79 2.40 -10.36 7.31
C TYR A 79 2.07 -11.49 6.32
N PHE A 80 2.91 -12.53 6.29
CA PHE A 80 2.69 -13.69 5.40
C PHE A 80 1.38 -14.42 5.74
N LYS A 81 1.17 -14.75 7.02
CA LYS A 81 -0.02 -15.47 7.47
C LYS A 81 -1.31 -14.67 7.25
N ASP A 82 -1.23 -13.36 7.42
CA ASP A 82 -2.37 -12.46 7.22
C ASP A 82 -2.76 -12.40 5.73
N GLY A 83 -1.77 -12.37 4.83
CA GLY A 83 -2.01 -12.47 3.39
C GLY A 83 -2.58 -13.83 3.00
N TYR A 84 -1.99 -14.90 3.48
CA TYR A 84 -2.44 -16.27 3.20
C TYR A 84 -3.89 -16.51 3.60
N LYS A 85 -4.26 -16.18 4.85
CA LYS A 85 -5.62 -16.32 5.36
C LYS A 85 -6.60 -15.29 4.76
N GLY A 86 -6.08 -14.14 4.34
CA GLY A 86 -6.87 -13.07 3.74
C GLY A 86 -7.57 -13.51 2.46
N VAL A 87 -6.96 -14.40 1.66
CA VAL A 87 -7.56 -14.95 0.44
C VAL A 87 -8.86 -15.69 0.74
N GLU A 88 -8.89 -16.49 1.81
CA GLU A 88 -10.07 -17.24 2.21
C GLU A 88 -11.20 -16.31 2.67
N ARG A 89 -10.85 -15.27 3.42
CA ARG A 89 -11.80 -14.24 3.86
C ARG A 89 -12.35 -13.40 2.69
N LEU A 90 -11.57 -13.17 1.64
CA LEU A 90 -12.09 -12.50 0.44
C LEU A 90 -13.17 -13.32 -0.28
N LYS A 91 -13.14 -14.65 -0.15
CA LYS A 91 -14.20 -15.51 -0.71
C LYS A 91 -15.57 -15.32 -0.04
N GLU A 92 -15.62 -14.76 1.17
CA GLU A 92 -16.88 -14.40 1.83
C GLU A 92 -17.67 -13.32 1.07
N ALA A 93 -16.94 -12.46 0.32
CA ALA A 93 -17.55 -11.38 -0.43
C ALA A 93 -17.58 -11.64 -1.95
N PHE A 94 -16.65 -12.41 -2.46
CA PHE A 94 -16.51 -12.72 -3.87
C PHE A 94 -16.33 -14.21 -4.08
N ASP A 95 -17.24 -14.85 -4.82
CA ASP A 95 -17.10 -16.26 -5.21
C ASP A 95 -15.83 -16.47 -6.06
N ASP A 96 -15.46 -15.43 -6.82
CA ASP A 96 -14.39 -15.47 -7.83
C ASP A 96 -13.66 -14.12 -7.84
N VAL A 97 -12.78 -13.87 -6.85
CA VAL A 97 -11.91 -12.69 -6.83
C VAL A 97 -10.93 -12.73 -7.99
N ASP A 98 -10.82 -11.64 -8.76
CA ASP A 98 -9.94 -11.52 -9.93
C ASP A 98 -8.80 -10.50 -9.74
N GLY A 99 -8.89 -9.67 -8.70
CA GLY A 99 -7.86 -8.72 -8.30
C GLY A 99 -7.69 -8.66 -6.79
N ILE A 100 -6.45 -8.72 -6.31
CA ILE A 100 -6.14 -8.62 -4.88
C ILE A 100 -5.10 -7.53 -4.65
N MET A 101 -5.47 -6.53 -3.86
CA MET A 101 -4.55 -5.53 -3.33
C MET A 101 -4.06 -5.98 -1.94
N VAL A 102 -2.78 -5.77 -1.65
CA VAL A 102 -2.21 -6.07 -0.33
C VAL A 102 -1.43 -4.88 0.21
N ALA A 103 -1.48 -4.65 1.52
CA ALA A 103 -0.81 -3.51 2.14
C ALA A 103 0.73 -3.65 2.20
N ALA A 104 1.27 -4.87 2.07
CA ALA A 104 2.71 -5.13 2.15
C ALA A 104 3.13 -6.34 1.31
N ASP A 105 4.38 -6.32 0.80
CA ASP A 105 4.91 -7.38 -0.08
C ASP A 105 4.87 -8.77 0.57
N MET A 106 5.20 -8.87 1.85
CA MET A 106 5.10 -10.14 2.58
C MET A 106 3.67 -10.67 2.70
N GLN A 107 2.65 -9.80 2.71
CA GLN A 107 1.26 -10.24 2.56
C GLN A 107 1.00 -10.78 1.15
N GLY A 108 1.54 -10.10 0.13
CA GLY A 108 1.44 -10.53 -1.27
C GLY A 108 2.04 -11.93 -1.47
N ILE A 109 3.20 -12.22 -0.88
CA ILE A 109 3.80 -13.55 -0.90
C ILE A 109 2.86 -14.59 -0.26
N GLY A 110 2.21 -14.24 0.85
CA GLY A 110 1.20 -15.11 1.47
C GLY A 110 0.00 -15.37 0.56
N VAL A 111 -0.49 -14.32 -0.13
CA VAL A 111 -1.57 -14.41 -1.12
C VAL A 111 -1.17 -15.33 -2.28
N LEU A 112 0.01 -15.11 -2.88
CA LEU A 112 0.50 -15.95 -3.99
C LEU A 112 0.58 -17.42 -3.59
N ARG A 113 1.03 -17.70 -2.36
CA ARG A 113 1.07 -19.06 -1.83
C ARG A 113 -0.32 -19.68 -1.71
N ALA A 114 -1.29 -18.96 -1.16
CA ALA A 114 -2.67 -19.43 -1.01
C ALA A 114 -3.34 -19.68 -2.38
N LEU A 115 -3.13 -18.77 -3.34
CA LEU A 115 -3.63 -18.93 -4.70
C LEU A 115 -3.03 -20.16 -5.41
N LYS A 116 -1.71 -20.35 -5.31
CA LYS A 116 -1.01 -21.53 -5.87
C LYS A 116 -1.57 -22.83 -5.29
N GLU A 117 -1.77 -22.91 -3.98
CA GLU A 117 -2.32 -24.09 -3.30
C GLU A 117 -3.79 -24.36 -3.66
N SER A 118 -4.55 -23.33 -3.98
CA SER A 118 -5.94 -23.47 -4.48
C SER A 118 -6.03 -23.70 -6.00
N GLY A 119 -4.91 -23.85 -6.69
CA GLY A 119 -4.85 -24.10 -8.14
C GLY A 119 -5.17 -22.89 -9.01
N LYS A 120 -5.26 -21.69 -8.43
CA LYS A 120 -5.49 -20.45 -9.19
C LYS A 120 -4.21 -19.96 -9.86
N LYS A 121 -4.33 -19.54 -11.12
CA LYS A 121 -3.22 -19.01 -11.91
C LYS A 121 -3.06 -17.51 -11.72
N VAL A 122 -1.84 -17.06 -11.45
CA VAL A 122 -1.46 -15.64 -11.34
C VAL A 122 -0.43 -15.34 -12.43
N PRO A 123 -0.65 -14.34 -13.28
CA PRO A 123 -1.69 -13.30 -13.22
C PRO A 123 -2.96 -13.60 -14.05
N GLU A 124 -3.10 -14.78 -14.66
CA GLU A 124 -4.13 -15.07 -15.68
C GLU A 124 -5.54 -15.01 -15.09
N GLU A 125 -5.78 -15.67 -13.95
CA GLU A 125 -7.08 -15.70 -13.27
C GLU A 125 -7.19 -14.65 -12.17
N VAL A 126 -6.12 -14.45 -11.39
CA VAL A 126 -6.08 -13.48 -10.30
C VAL A 126 -4.83 -12.61 -10.40
N LYS A 127 -4.99 -11.32 -10.38
CA LYS A 127 -3.87 -10.36 -10.34
C LYS A 127 -3.64 -9.85 -8.93
N VAL A 128 -2.37 -9.75 -8.55
CA VAL A 128 -1.97 -9.32 -7.19
C VAL A 128 -1.10 -8.08 -7.31
N ILE A 129 -1.43 -7.05 -6.50
CA ILE A 129 -0.64 -5.82 -6.39
C ILE A 129 -0.34 -5.48 -4.94
N SER A 130 0.93 -5.19 -4.66
CA SER A 130 1.40 -4.72 -3.35
C SER A 130 1.50 -3.19 -3.30
N LEU A 131 1.28 -2.62 -2.12
CA LEU A 131 1.33 -1.17 -1.90
C LEU A 131 2.62 -0.69 -1.22
N THR A 132 3.67 -1.52 -1.16
CA THR A 132 4.96 -1.13 -0.54
C THR A 132 6.15 -1.12 -1.48
N GLY A 133 6.07 -1.78 -2.63
CA GLY A 133 7.02 -1.65 -3.73
C GLY A 133 8.48 -1.95 -3.40
N HIS A 134 8.78 -3.17 -2.95
CA HIS A 134 10.15 -3.64 -2.86
C HIS A 134 10.52 -4.51 -4.07
N ALA A 135 11.79 -4.51 -4.45
CA ALA A 135 12.32 -5.33 -5.55
C ALA A 135 12.03 -6.84 -5.43
N ILE A 136 11.63 -7.31 -4.25
CA ILE A 136 11.30 -8.72 -4.00
C ILE A 136 10.16 -9.22 -4.90
N GLY A 137 9.20 -8.36 -5.25
CA GLY A 137 8.07 -8.74 -6.11
C GLY A 137 8.52 -9.28 -7.47
N GLY A 138 9.54 -8.67 -8.07
CA GLY A 138 10.12 -9.10 -9.34
C GLY A 138 11.06 -10.30 -9.25
N MET A 139 11.49 -10.69 -8.03
CA MET A 139 12.38 -11.85 -7.80
C MET A 139 11.63 -13.15 -7.53
N LEU A 140 10.31 -13.08 -7.39
CA LEU A 140 9.49 -14.25 -7.13
C LEU A 140 9.30 -15.09 -8.41
N GLU A 141 9.11 -16.41 -8.25
CA GLU A 141 8.73 -17.30 -9.36
C GLU A 141 7.46 -16.81 -10.08
N THR A 142 6.49 -16.32 -9.31
CA THR A 142 5.32 -15.62 -9.83
C THR A 142 5.50 -14.14 -9.52
N ALA A 143 5.79 -13.32 -10.52
CA ALA A 143 5.99 -11.91 -10.36
C ALA A 143 4.72 -11.21 -9.81
N MET A 144 4.92 -10.26 -8.93
CA MET A 144 3.87 -9.46 -8.31
C MET A 144 4.09 -7.99 -8.64
N THR A 145 3.06 -7.34 -9.18
CA THR A 145 3.09 -5.88 -9.39
C THR A 145 3.17 -5.15 -8.05
N SER A 146 3.89 -4.06 -8.01
CA SER A 146 4.05 -3.24 -6.80
C SER A 146 3.80 -1.76 -7.08
N MET A 147 3.29 -1.05 -6.08
CA MET A 147 3.30 0.42 -6.02
C MET A 147 4.60 0.86 -5.36
N GLU A 148 5.54 1.34 -6.13
CA GLU A 148 6.86 1.76 -5.64
C GLU A 148 6.75 3.01 -4.76
N LEU A 149 7.30 2.92 -3.55
CA LEU A 149 7.49 4.05 -2.66
C LEU A 149 8.88 4.66 -2.94
N PRO A 150 9.00 5.98 -3.17
CA PRO A 150 10.29 6.63 -3.41
C PRO A 150 11.07 6.79 -2.09
N GLY A 151 11.36 5.68 -1.43
CA GLY A 151 11.93 5.65 -0.08
C GLY A 151 13.32 6.31 0.01
N ARG A 152 14.12 6.22 -1.06
CA ARG A 152 15.43 6.87 -1.12
C ARG A 152 15.30 8.39 -1.14
N GLU A 153 14.46 8.93 -2.01
CA GLU A 153 14.21 10.37 -2.14
C GLU A 153 13.58 10.93 -0.86
N MET A 154 12.63 10.19 -0.28
CA MET A 154 12.03 10.54 1.00
C MET A 154 13.07 10.59 2.13
N GLY A 155 13.94 9.58 2.20
CA GLY A 155 15.02 9.52 3.19
C GLY A 155 16.03 10.65 3.01
N GLN A 156 16.43 10.93 1.79
CA GLN A 156 17.34 12.03 1.48
C GLN A 156 16.74 13.38 1.87
N ARG A 157 15.50 13.68 1.45
CA ARG A 157 14.85 14.94 1.81
C ARG A 157 14.67 15.08 3.32
N ALA A 158 14.35 13.98 4.01
CA ALA A 158 14.25 13.98 5.47
C ALA A 158 15.59 14.33 6.14
N ALA A 159 16.70 13.80 5.63
CA ALA A 159 18.02 14.12 6.14
C ALA A 159 18.40 15.60 5.88
N ASP A 160 18.14 16.10 4.66
CA ASP A 160 18.38 17.49 4.30
C ASP A 160 17.63 18.44 5.23
N MET A 161 16.35 18.18 5.49
CA MET A 161 15.53 19.00 6.41
C MET A 161 16.06 19.00 7.85
N ILE A 162 16.61 17.88 8.32
CA ILE A 162 17.24 17.82 9.65
C ILE A 162 18.54 18.65 9.67
N LEU A 163 19.35 18.56 8.63
CA LEU A 163 20.59 19.33 8.54
C LEU A 163 20.30 20.84 8.46
N GLU A 164 19.31 21.23 7.64
CA GLU A 164 18.84 22.63 7.59
C GLU A 164 18.41 23.13 8.98
N ASP A 165 17.69 22.31 9.77
CA ASP A 165 17.26 22.66 11.13
C ASP A 165 18.44 22.77 12.12
N ILE A 166 19.50 21.96 11.96
CA ILE A 166 20.68 21.95 12.83
C ILE A 166 21.61 23.13 12.52
N GLU A 167 21.79 23.45 11.24
CA GLU A 167 22.72 24.48 10.77
C GLU A 167 22.14 25.90 10.91
N ALA A 168 20.82 26.04 10.98
CA ALA A 168 20.16 27.33 11.16
C ALA A 168 20.40 27.90 12.55
N ALA A 169 20.68 29.20 12.64
CA ALA A 169 20.67 29.90 13.91
C ALA A 169 19.27 29.92 14.54
N ASP A 170 19.16 30.08 15.88
CA ASP A 170 17.88 29.94 16.58
C ASP A 170 16.78 30.90 16.10
N ASP A 171 17.16 32.05 15.57
CA ASP A 171 16.28 33.07 15.00
C ASP A 171 16.01 32.89 13.48
N GLU A 172 16.74 31.98 12.82
CA GLU A 172 16.62 31.66 11.39
C GLU A 172 16.04 30.25 11.13
N LYS A 173 15.51 29.59 12.15
CA LYS A 173 14.97 28.24 11.99
C LYS A 173 13.90 28.15 10.90
N PRO A 174 14.00 27.15 10.00
CA PRO A 174 13.03 26.97 8.93
C PRO A 174 11.62 26.78 9.48
N SER A 175 10.63 27.27 8.76
CA SER A 175 9.23 26.99 9.05
C SER A 175 8.94 25.48 8.93
N VAL A 176 7.93 25.01 9.66
CA VAL A 176 7.45 23.62 9.57
C VAL A 176 7.08 23.30 8.12
N GLN A 177 7.66 22.24 7.56
CA GLN A 177 7.45 21.78 6.20
C GLN A 177 6.79 20.41 6.17
N HIS A 178 5.84 20.22 5.26
CA HIS A 178 5.19 18.93 5.02
C HIS A 178 5.40 18.53 3.56
N MET A 179 6.18 17.48 3.34
CA MET A 179 6.51 16.97 2.01
C MET A 179 5.78 15.66 1.76
N VAL A 180 5.06 15.57 0.66
CA VAL A 180 4.32 14.37 0.24
C VAL A 180 4.87 13.86 -1.08
N PHE A 181 5.25 12.59 -1.12
CA PHE A 181 5.82 11.92 -2.28
C PHE A 181 4.81 10.96 -2.91
N GLY A 182 4.63 11.08 -4.23
CA GLY A 182 3.79 10.17 -5.00
C GLY A 182 4.38 8.76 -5.10
N THR A 183 3.52 7.77 -5.37
CA THR A 183 3.89 6.39 -5.65
C THR A 183 3.66 6.08 -7.13
N LYS A 184 4.35 5.07 -7.68
CA LYS A 184 4.19 4.62 -9.07
C LYS A 184 3.98 3.11 -9.10
N ALA A 185 3.18 2.62 -10.06
CA ALA A 185 3.07 1.20 -10.33
C ALA A 185 4.28 0.75 -11.17
N ASP A 186 4.96 -0.31 -10.72
CA ASP A 186 6.06 -0.98 -11.40
C ASP A 186 5.63 -2.40 -11.85
#